data_a52de0555a581aa2e3df8ac736fdbb1e
#
_entry.id   a52de0555a581aa2e3df8ac736fdbb1e
#
_cell.length_a   1.000
_cell.length_b   1.000
_cell.length_c   1.000
_cell.angle_alpha   90.00
_cell.angle_beta   90.00
_cell.angle_gamma   90.00
#
_symmetry.space_group_name_H-M   'P 1'
#
loop_
_entity.id
_entity.type
_entity.pdbx_description
1 polymer ?
#
loop_
_entity_poly.entity_id
_entity_poly.type
_entity_poly.pdbx_seq_one_letter_code
_entity_poly.pdbx_strand_id
1 'polypeptide(L)'
;MLVQCWSWADHPELYSGKHQTTGLNVQVACTLTGHLAWVSDPHDGRVHDTQALRRRGLLDVPPADRPEGASPPRHIGDKGYIGLGMITPKKKPANLPLHPDDKAYNTTVNQLRYKIERVIANIKTWRALHTGYRRPPETFQTTITAILGLIFAYTHE
;
A
#
# COMPACT_ATOMS: atom_id res chain seq x y z
N MET A 1 2.09 0.55 -3.27
CA MET A 1 1.83 1.13 -4.62
C MET A 1 3.15 1.59 -5.21
N LEU A 2 3.53 1.11 -6.40
CA LEU A 2 4.68 1.61 -7.13
C LEU A 2 4.26 2.76 -8.05
N VAL A 3 4.98 3.87 -7.98
CA VAL A 3 4.91 4.96 -8.94
C VAL A 3 6.15 4.89 -9.80
N GLN A 4 5.96 4.59 -11.10
CA GLN A 4 7.07 4.50 -12.04
C GLN A 4 7.76 5.85 -12.16
N CYS A 5 9.07 5.84 -12.30
CA CYS A 5 9.86 7.00 -12.68
C CYS A 5 10.69 6.68 -13.92
N TRP A 6 11.15 7.71 -14.61
CA TRP A 6 12.00 7.50 -15.78
C TRP A 6 13.29 6.79 -15.36
N SER A 7 13.90 6.10 -16.35
CA SER A 7 15.13 5.37 -16.12
C SER A 7 16.19 6.31 -15.51
N TRP A 8 16.58 6.00 -14.29
CA TRP A 8 17.63 6.70 -13.58
C TRP A 8 18.86 5.79 -13.57
N ALA A 9 19.70 5.93 -14.60
CA ALA A 9 20.88 5.08 -14.77
C ALA A 9 21.80 5.08 -13.52
N ASP A 10 21.82 6.19 -12.80
CA ASP A 10 22.64 6.37 -11.61
C ASP A 10 21.91 6.00 -10.29
N HIS A 11 20.70 5.46 -10.37
CA HIS A 11 19.86 5.12 -9.21
C HIS A 11 19.36 3.66 -9.25
N PRO A 12 20.27 2.67 -9.10
CA PRO A 12 19.90 1.25 -9.13
C PRO A 12 18.95 0.85 -7.97
N GLU A 13 18.93 1.62 -6.90
CA GLU A 13 18.02 1.43 -5.76
C GLU A 13 16.55 1.61 -6.12
N LEU A 14 16.26 2.37 -7.17
CA LEU A 14 14.89 2.60 -7.65
C LEU A 14 14.35 1.42 -8.46
N TYR A 15 15.18 0.46 -8.86
CA TYR A 15 14.73 -0.66 -9.67
C TYR A 15 13.97 -1.70 -8.83
N SER A 16 12.71 -1.92 -9.16
CA SER A 16 11.87 -2.96 -8.55
C SER A 16 11.95 -4.25 -9.35
N GLY A 17 12.61 -5.27 -8.81
CA GLY A 17 12.66 -6.60 -9.42
C GLY A 17 11.29 -7.27 -9.54
N LYS A 18 10.35 -6.96 -8.65
CA LYS A 18 8.96 -7.44 -8.70
C LYS A 18 8.18 -6.87 -9.89
N HIS A 19 8.38 -5.61 -10.21
CA HIS A 19 7.66 -4.89 -11.27
C HIS A 19 8.50 -4.72 -12.54
N GLN A 20 9.77 -5.13 -12.51
CA GLN A 20 10.74 -5.00 -13.62
C GLN A 20 10.81 -3.57 -14.20
N THR A 21 10.74 -2.59 -13.32
CA THR A 21 10.78 -1.18 -13.69
C THR A 21 11.37 -0.34 -12.55
N THR A 22 11.85 0.85 -12.88
CA THR A 22 12.26 1.84 -11.88
C THR A 22 11.06 2.58 -11.31
N GLY A 23 11.09 2.88 -10.03
CA GLY A 23 10.00 3.59 -9.38
C GLY A 23 10.23 3.82 -7.90
N LEU A 24 9.31 4.59 -7.34
CA LEU A 24 9.21 4.86 -5.90
C LEU A 24 8.03 4.09 -5.33
N ASN A 25 8.25 3.40 -4.23
CA ASN A 25 7.22 2.59 -3.57
C ASN A 25 6.64 3.36 -2.40
N VAL A 26 5.31 3.53 -2.40
CA VAL A 26 4.55 4.08 -1.26
C VAL A 26 3.55 3.07 -0.76
N GLN A 27 3.40 2.99 0.56
CA GLN A 27 2.36 2.19 1.19
C GLN A 27 1.09 3.03 1.30
N VAL A 28 -0.07 2.42 1.07
CA VAL A 28 -1.36 3.11 1.12
C VAL A 28 -2.29 2.31 2.02
N ALA A 29 -2.97 2.99 2.93
CA ALA A 29 -4.03 2.41 3.75
C ALA A 29 -5.34 3.17 3.55
N CYS A 30 -6.45 2.44 3.61
CA CYS A 30 -7.79 3.01 3.58
C CYS A 30 -8.66 2.42 4.70
N THR A 31 -9.72 3.13 5.03
CA THR A 31 -10.76 2.63 5.94
C THR A 31 -11.57 1.51 5.29
N LEU A 32 -12.34 0.78 6.09
CA LEU A 32 -13.29 -0.20 5.58
C LEU A 32 -14.45 0.42 4.78
N THR A 33 -14.65 1.72 4.90
CA THR A 33 -15.61 2.49 4.08
C THR A 33 -15.04 2.89 2.72
N GLY A 34 -13.72 2.76 2.54
CA GLY A 34 -13.04 3.08 1.27
C GLY A 34 -12.48 4.49 1.19
N HIS A 35 -12.37 5.19 2.32
CA HIS A 35 -11.72 6.49 2.38
C HIS A 35 -10.22 6.33 2.56
N LEU A 36 -9.42 7.13 1.89
CA LEU A 36 -7.98 7.20 2.10
C LEU A 36 -7.70 7.57 3.56
N ALA A 37 -6.93 6.73 4.26
CA ALA A 37 -6.60 6.95 5.67
C ALA A 37 -5.13 7.35 5.87
N TRP A 38 -4.23 6.81 5.05
CA TRP A 38 -2.81 7.03 5.25
C TRP A 38 -2.00 6.67 3.99
N VAL A 39 -0.92 7.42 3.76
CA VAL A 39 0.09 7.13 2.74
C VAL A 39 1.46 7.32 3.36
N SER A 40 2.37 6.37 3.14
CA SER A 40 3.75 6.50 3.63
C SER A 40 4.54 7.51 2.84
N ASP A 41 5.66 7.95 3.43
CA ASP A 41 6.73 8.52 2.63
C ASP A 41 7.21 7.50 1.57
N PRO A 42 7.79 7.97 0.47
CA PRO A 42 8.32 7.09 -0.56
C PRO A 42 9.50 6.28 -0.06
N HIS A 43 9.61 5.08 -0.62
CA HIS A 43 10.76 4.20 -0.49
C HIS A 43 11.30 3.86 -1.87
N ASP A 44 12.55 3.49 -1.93
CA ASP A 44 13.17 3.00 -3.15
C ASP A 44 12.39 1.79 -3.71
N GLY A 45 12.26 1.69 -5.03
CA GLY A 45 11.48 0.65 -5.68
C GLY A 45 11.94 -0.78 -5.38
N ARG A 46 13.21 -0.96 -5.03
CA ARG A 46 13.76 -2.26 -4.60
C ARG A 46 13.31 -2.70 -3.21
N VAL A 47 12.82 -1.78 -2.38
CA VAL A 47 12.38 -2.12 -1.02
C VAL A 47 11.11 -2.96 -1.08
N HIS A 48 11.16 -4.15 -0.48
CA HIS A 48 10.02 -5.05 -0.43
C HIS A 48 8.89 -4.47 0.42
N ASP A 49 7.64 -4.64 -0.02
CA ASP A 49 6.45 -4.07 0.63
C ASP A 49 6.38 -4.38 2.14
N THR A 50 6.73 -5.61 2.55
CA THR A 50 6.75 -6.00 3.97
C THR A 50 7.82 -5.25 4.77
N GLN A 51 8.97 -4.97 4.18
CA GLN A 51 10.03 -4.22 4.82
C GLN A 51 9.67 -2.73 4.93
N ALA A 52 9.07 -2.18 3.88
CA ALA A 52 8.56 -0.81 3.88
C ALA A 52 7.53 -0.61 4.99
N LEU A 53 6.59 -1.56 5.14
CA LEU A 53 5.54 -1.50 6.15
C LEU A 53 6.10 -1.59 7.59
N ARG A 54 7.05 -2.52 7.83
CA ARG A 54 7.70 -2.67 9.15
C ARG A 54 8.44 -1.41 9.58
N ARG A 55 9.15 -0.76 8.66
CA ARG A 55 9.93 0.46 8.95
C ARG A 55 9.06 1.63 9.41
N ARG A 56 7.76 1.61 9.09
CA ARG A 56 6.85 2.71 9.39
C ARG A 56 6.01 2.52 10.66
N GLY A 57 6.08 1.34 11.28
CA GLY A 57 5.36 1.08 12.53
C GLY A 57 3.83 1.16 12.41
N LEU A 58 3.27 1.15 11.19
CA LEU A 58 1.80 1.24 10.99
C LEU A 58 1.04 0.14 11.73
N LEU A 59 1.66 -1.03 11.90
CA LEU A 59 1.05 -2.18 12.57
C LEU A 59 1.19 -2.11 14.10
N ASP A 60 2.07 -1.26 14.61
CA ASP A 60 2.46 -1.15 16.02
C ASP A 60 1.88 0.13 16.61
N VAL A 61 0.54 0.19 16.75
CA VAL A 61 -0.10 1.32 17.43
C VAL A 61 0.17 1.22 18.94
N PRO A 62 0.92 2.17 19.53
CA PRO A 62 1.22 2.16 20.97
C PRO A 62 -0.06 2.14 21.81
N PRO A 63 -0.07 1.49 23.00
CA PRO A 63 -1.22 1.50 23.88
C PRO A 63 -1.71 2.90 24.24
N ALA A 64 -0.79 3.87 24.36
CA ALA A 64 -1.11 5.26 24.66
C ALA A 64 -1.94 5.96 23.56
N ASP A 65 -1.83 5.50 22.32
CA ASP A 65 -2.55 6.07 21.18
C ASP A 65 -3.88 5.34 20.90
N ARG A 66 -4.29 4.43 21.79
CA ARG A 66 -5.55 3.68 21.66
C ARG A 66 -6.58 4.20 22.67
N PRO A 67 -7.86 4.21 22.30
CA PRO A 67 -8.92 4.41 23.28
C PRO A 67 -8.80 3.38 24.41
N GLU A 68 -9.11 3.80 25.64
CA GLU A 68 -9.06 2.91 26.80
C GLU A 68 -9.89 1.64 26.57
N GLY A 69 -9.29 0.47 26.86
CA GLY A 69 -9.92 -0.84 26.63
C GLY A 69 -10.01 -1.30 25.14
N ALA A 70 -9.53 -0.50 24.20
CA ALA A 70 -9.58 -0.89 22.78
C ALA A 70 -8.46 -1.88 22.42
N SER A 71 -8.84 -2.94 21.70
CA SER A 71 -7.88 -3.84 21.06
C SER A 71 -7.11 -3.12 19.95
N PRO A 72 -5.86 -3.54 19.65
CA PRO A 72 -5.12 -2.95 18.53
C PRO A 72 -5.90 -3.11 17.22
N PRO A 73 -5.84 -2.10 16.32
CA PRO A 73 -6.52 -2.17 15.04
C PRO A 73 -6.01 -3.36 14.22
N ARG A 74 -6.92 -4.06 13.55
CA ARG A 74 -6.57 -5.14 12.63
C ARG A 74 -6.48 -4.61 11.21
N HIS A 75 -5.41 -4.95 10.53
CA HIS A 75 -5.18 -4.56 9.15
C HIS A 75 -5.44 -5.72 8.20
N ILE A 76 -5.98 -5.41 7.03
CA ILE A 76 -6.21 -6.37 5.95
C ILE A 76 -5.17 -6.10 4.86
N GLY A 77 -4.47 -7.14 4.43
CA GLY A 77 -3.44 -7.04 3.40
C GLY A 77 -3.56 -8.11 2.32
N ASP A 78 -2.72 -8.02 1.32
CA ASP A 78 -2.61 -9.06 0.32
C ASP A 78 -1.73 -10.23 0.81
N LYS A 79 -1.59 -11.26 -0.04
CA LYS A 79 -0.76 -12.44 0.27
C LYS A 79 0.72 -12.11 0.49
N GLY A 80 1.18 -10.95 0.04
CA GLY A 80 2.54 -10.48 0.25
C GLY A 80 2.84 -10.12 1.70
N TYR A 81 1.81 -9.85 2.51
CA TYR A 81 1.94 -9.45 3.92
C TYR A 81 1.73 -10.60 4.91
N ILE A 82 1.69 -11.86 4.45
CA ILE A 82 1.60 -13.03 5.34
C ILE A 82 2.78 -13.02 6.30
N GLY A 83 2.50 -13.26 7.60
CA GLY A 83 3.51 -13.25 8.67
C GLY A 83 3.70 -11.90 9.35
N LEU A 84 2.91 -10.87 9.01
CA LEU A 84 2.90 -9.57 9.67
C LEU A 84 1.71 -9.36 10.63
N GLY A 85 1.01 -10.43 11.04
CA GLY A 85 -0.17 -10.31 11.90
C GLY A 85 -1.42 -9.71 11.22
N MET A 86 -1.36 -9.49 9.91
CA MET A 86 -2.48 -8.96 9.13
C MET A 86 -3.47 -10.07 8.74
N ILE A 87 -4.72 -9.69 8.52
CA ILE A 87 -5.73 -10.54 7.88
C ILE A 87 -5.38 -10.61 6.39
N THR A 88 -5.00 -11.79 5.91
CA THR A 88 -4.58 -12.00 4.52
C THR A 88 -5.29 -13.20 3.90
N PRO A 89 -5.47 -13.22 2.58
CA PRO A 89 -5.99 -14.41 1.90
C PRO A 89 -5.07 -15.62 2.14
N LYS A 90 -5.66 -16.77 2.40
CA LYS A 90 -4.94 -18.02 2.56
C LYS A 90 -4.31 -18.48 1.25
N LYS A 91 -3.10 -18.97 1.31
CA LYS A 91 -2.40 -19.54 0.14
C LYS A 91 -2.95 -20.92 -0.17
N LYS A 92 -3.05 -21.23 -1.46
CA LYS A 92 -3.32 -22.59 -1.93
C LYS A 92 -2.16 -23.49 -1.54
N PRO A 93 -2.41 -24.67 -0.91
CA PRO A 93 -1.38 -25.65 -0.66
C PRO A 93 -0.73 -26.14 -1.97
N ALA A 94 0.52 -26.59 -1.90
CA ALA A 94 1.18 -27.22 -3.04
C ALA A 94 0.42 -28.49 -3.44
N ASN A 95 0.13 -28.63 -4.73
CA ASN A 95 -0.50 -29.81 -5.34
C ASN A 95 -1.90 -30.21 -4.83
N LEU A 96 -2.55 -29.36 -4.00
CA LEU A 96 -3.90 -29.59 -3.51
C LEU A 96 -4.83 -28.43 -3.88
N PRO A 97 -6.14 -28.66 -4.11
CA PRO A 97 -7.09 -27.58 -4.25
C PRO A 97 -7.22 -26.80 -2.93
N LEU A 98 -7.62 -25.54 -3.03
CA LEU A 98 -7.97 -24.76 -1.86
C LEU A 98 -9.25 -25.33 -1.24
N HIS A 99 -9.30 -25.50 0.09
CA HIS A 99 -10.48 -25.96 0.80
C HIS A 99 -11.67 -25.00 0.54
N PRO A 100 -12.92 -25.50 0.42
CA PRO A 100 -14.10 -24.66 0.19
C PRO A 100 -14.24 -23.51 1.19
N ASP A 101 -14.01 -23.75 2.49
CA ASP A 101 -14.09 -22.72 3.54
C ASP A 101 -13.00 -21.65 3.36
N ASP A 102 -11.78 -22.06 2.96
CA ASP A 102 -10.71 -21.13 2.66
C ASP A 102 -11.00 -20.30 1.41
N LYS A 103 -11.70 -20.89 0.45
CA LYS A 103 -12.18 -20.19 -0.75
C LYS A 103 -13.23 -19.14 -0.39
N ALA A 104 -14.21 -19.49 0.45
CA ALA A 104 -15.22 -18.55 0.96
C ALA A 104 -14.58 -17.40 1.76
N TYR A 105 -13.67 -17.73 2.68
CA TYR A 105 -12.90 -16.75 3.44
C TYR A 105 -12.13 -15.80 2.51
N ASN A 106 -11.41 -16.34 1.53
CA ASN A 106 -10.64 -15.53 0.57
C ASN A 106 -11.54 -14.61 -0.24
N THR A 107 -12.74 -15.05 -0.58
CA THR A 107 -13.74 -14.22 -1.28
C THR A 107 -14.11 -13.00 -0.43
N THR A 108 -14.43 -13.21 0.85
CA THR A 108 -14.77 -12.13 1.79
C THR A 108 -13.61 -11.15 1.96
N VAL A 109 -12.39 -11.66 2.18
CA VAL A 109 -11.19 -10.82 2.32
C VAL A 109 -10.94 -10.01 1.05
N ASN A 110 -11.11 -10.61 -0.13
CA ASN A 110 -10.89 -9.92 -1.41
C ASN A 110 -11.95 -8.83 -1.68
N GLN A 111 -13.21 -9.04 -1.27
CA GLN A 111 -14.25 -8.02 -1.34
C GLN A 111 -13.90 -6.78 -0.51
N LEU A 112 -13.33 -6.98 0.68
CA LEU A 112 -12.87 -5.86 1.50
C LEU A 112 -11.64 -5.18 0.88
N ARG A 113 -10.70 -5.96 0.34
CA ARG A 113 -9.50 -5.45 -0.32
C ARG A 113 -9.78 -4.64 -1.60
N TYR A 114 -10.87 -4.92 -2.29
CA TYR A 114 -11.25 -4.14 -3.49
C TYR A 114 -11.32 -2.63 -3.22
N LYS A 115 -11.63 -2.22 -1.99
CA LYS A 115 -11.70 -0.81 -1.61
C LYS A 115 -10.35 -0.11 -1.72
N ILE A 116 -9.26 -0.75 -1.30
CA ILE A 116 -7.91 -0.16 -1.44
C ILE A 116 -7.49 -0.03 -2.90
N GLU A 117 -7.91 -0.95 -3.77
CA GLU A 117 -7.62 -0.86 -5.20
C GLU A 117 -8.29 0.37 -5.83
N ARG A 118 -9.54 0.67 -5.43
CA ARG A 118 -10.23 1.91 -5.84
C ARG A 118 -9.52 3.16 -5.33
N VAL A 119 -9.07 3.17 -4.08
CA VAL A 119 -8.33 4.31 -3.51
C VAL A 119 -7.03 4.53 -4.26
N ILE A 120 -6.27 3.46 -4.54
CA ILE A 120 -5.05 3.53 -5.34
C ILE A 120 -5.36 4.03 -6.77
N ALA A 121 -6.44 3.57 -7.38
CA ALA A 121 -6.86 4.05 -8.69
C ALA A 121 -7.18 5.56 -8.67
N ASN A 122 -7.87 6.05 -7.65
CA ASN A 122 -8.14 7.47 -7.47
C ASN A 122 -6.85 8.30 -7.30
N ILE A 123 -5.90 7.83 -6.50
CA ILE A 123 -4.59 8.49 -6.38
C ILE A 123 -3.90 8.54 -7.76
N LYS A 124 -3.96 7.47 -8.53
CA LYS A 124 -3.35 7.38 -9.87
C LYS A 124 -4.10 8.15 -10.96
N THR A 125 -5.25 8.77 -10.71
CA THR A 125 -5.87 9.70 -11.68
C THR A 125 -5.00 10.95 -11.89
N TRP A 126 -4.16 11.29 -10.91
CA TRP A 126 -3.20 12.37 -11.05
C TRP A 126 -2.05 11.97 -11.97
N ARG A 127 -1.90 12.67 -13.10
CA ARG A 127 -0.92 12.33 -14.15
C ARG A 127 0.51 12.16 -13.61
N ALA A 128 0.90 12.97 -12.63
CA ALA A 128 2.22 12.88 -12.00
C ALA A 128 2.49 11.52 -11.33
N LEU A 129 1.43 10.77 -10.95
CA LEU A 129 1.54 9.48 -10.28
C LEU A 129 1.17 8.30 -11.19
N HIS A 130 0.69 8.56 -12.39
CA HIS A 130 0.22 7.53 -13.34
C HIS A 130 1.20 7.32 -14.49
N THR A 131 1.64 8.38 -15.16
CA THR A 131 2.37 8.29 -16.44
C THR A 131 3.89 8.20 -16.32
N GLY A 132 4.39 7.90 -15.13
CA GLY A 132 5.80 7.96 -14.80
C GLY A 132 6.21 9.34 -14.31
N TYR A 133 6.82 9.34 -13.14
CA TYR A 133 7.33 10.56 -12.53
C TYR A 133 8.58 11.03 -13.27
N ARG A 134 8.53 12.24 -13.83
CA ARG A 134 9.57 12.79 -14.71
C ARG A 134 10.48 13.81 -14.05
N ARG A 135 10.20 14.18 -12.80
CA ARG A 135 11.02 15.13 -12.03
C ARG A 135 12.06 14.37 -11.22
N PRO A 136 13.08 15.06 -10.69
CA PRO A 136 14.07 14.45 -9.81
C PRO A 136 13.42 13.71 -8.62
N PRO A 137 13.92 12.52 -8.23
CA PRO A 137 13.31 11.67 -7.20
C PRO A 137 13.10 12.40 -5.87
N GLU A 138 14.01 13.28 -5.49
CA GLU A 138 13.97 14.07 -4.25
C GLU A 138 12.74 15.00 -4.19
N THR A 139 12.19 15.38 -5.34
CA THR A 139 10.97 16.22 -5.40
C THR A 139 9.68 15.42 -5.27
N PHE A 140 9.77 14.09 -5.27
CA PHE A 140 8.59 13.21 -5.25
C PHE A 140 7.80 13.35 -3.95
N GLN A 141 8.47 13.44 -2.81
CA GLN A 141 7.83 13.62 -1.50
C GLN A 141 6.92 14.87 -1.50
N THR A 142 7.44 16.00 -1.95
CA THR A 142 6.66 17.25 -2.01
C THR A 142 5.48 17.12 -2.98
N THR A 143 5.71 16.48 -4.12
CA THR A 143 4.66 16.30 -5.13
C THR A 143 3.52 15.40 -4.61
N ILE A 144 3.83 14.26 -4.00
CA ILE A 144 2.80 13.36 -3.47
C ILE A 144 2.05 14.00 -2.30
N THR A 145 2.76 14.72 -1.42
CA THR A 145 2.14 15.45 -0.29
C THR A 145 1.14 16.49 -0.79
N ALA A 146 1.47 17.26 -1.83
CA ALA A 146 0.56 18.24 -2.41
C ALA A 146 -0.69 17.56 -3.01
N ILE A 147 -0.51 16.44 -3.74
CA ILE A 147 -1.62 15.67 -4.30
C ILE A 147 -2.52 15.12 -3.19
N LEU A 148 -1.95 14.56 -2.14
CA LEU A 148 -2.69 14.03 -1.00
C LEU A 148 -3.47 15.14 -0.27
N GLY A 149 -2.87 16.31 -0.10
CA GLY A 149 -3.56 17.47 0.47
C GLY A 149 -4.83 17.83 -0.31
N LEU A 150 -4.75 17.81 -1.64
CA LEU A 150 -5.92 18.03 -2.49
C LEU A 150 -6.94 16.90 -2.36
N ILE A 151 -6.52 15.63 -2.39
CA ILE A 151 -7.42 14.48 -2.23
C ILE A 151 -8.17 14.58 -0.90
N PHE A 152 -7.48 14.84 0.20
CA PHE A 152 -8.11 14.98 1.51
C PHE A 152 -9.06 16.17 1.59
N ALA A 153 -8.72 17.31 0.97
CA ALA A 153 -9.60 18.47 0.94
C ALA A 153 -10.92 18.20 0.21
N TYR A 154 -10.89 17.42 -0.88
CA TYR A 154 -12.10 17.10 -1.66
C TYR A 154 -12.90 15.90 -1.14
N THR A 155 -12.34 15.06 -0.27
CA THR A 155 -13.05 13.85 0.24
C THR A 155 -13.71 14.06 1.60
N HIS A 156 -13.56 15.24 2.21
CA HIS A 156 -14.16 15.59 3.50
C HIS A 156 -15.39 16.50 3.38
N GLU A 157 -15.92 16.68 2.17
CA GLU A 157 -17.28 17.21 1.95
C GLU A 157 -18.24 16.01 1.77
#